data_49e701e086eed4ff16c0bd04fe00c578
#
_entry.id   49e701e086eed4ff16c0bd04fe00c578
#
_cell.length_a   1.000
_cell.length_b   1.000
_cell.length_c   1.000
_cell.angle_alpha   90.00
_cell.angle_beta   90.00
_cell.angle_gamma   90.00
#
_symmetry.space_group_name_H-M   'P 1'
#
loop_
_entity.id
_entity.type
_entity.pdbx_description
1 polymer ?
#
loop_
_entity_poly.entity_id
_entity_poly.type
_entity_poly.pdbx_seq_one_letter_code
_entity_poly.pdbx_strand_id
1 'polypeptide(L)'
;MSTAPETLVAVVERELPFPPEKVWRALTQQHLLEEWLMKNDFQPVVGHRFQLRGDWGGVLDCEVLAVEPHNLLSYTWNFPHDDPAYDTRTVVTLTLSPTAKGTHLRMEQAGFRKEQKQAYGGAKAGWAQFLTKLEQLLTREG
;
A
#
# COMPACT_ATOMS: atom_id res chain seq x y z
N MET A 1 -32.32 2.22 8.95
CA MET A 1 -31.30 3.20 8.55
C MET A 1 -29.92 2.70 8.94
N SER A 2 -28.99 2.80 8.04
CA SER A 2 -27.62 2.42 8.33
C SER A 2 -26.99 3.40 9.30
N THR A 3 -26.37 2.89 10.35
CA THR A 3 -25.61 3.70 11.31
C THR A 3 -24.11 3.55 11.11
N ALA A 4 -23.69 2.78 10.10
CA ALA A 4 -22.26 2.61 9.81
C ALA A 4 -21.64 3.95 9.38
N PRO A 5 -20.49 4.34 9.93
CA PRO A 5 -19.80 5.54 9.46
C PRO A 5 -19.44 5.41 7.98
N GLU A 6 -19.64 6.48 7.24
CA GLU A 6 -19.18 6.53 5.87
C GLU A 6 -17.66 6.64 5.84
N THR A 7 -17.03 5.81 5.03
CA THR A 7 -15.59 5.85 4.83
C THR A 7 -15.28 6.06 3.36
N LEU A 8 -14.08 6.58 3.12
CA LEU A 8 -13.58 6.83 1.78
C LEU A 8 -12.54 5.78 1.44
N VAL A 9 -12.52 5.37 0.17
CA VAL A 9 -11.57 4.39 -0.35
C VAL A 9 -10.72 5.07 -1.43
N ALA A 10 -9.41 5.10 -1.20
CA ALA A 10 -8.47 5.58 -2.21
C ALA A 10 -8.09 4.40 -3.12
N VAL A 11 -8.16 4.60 -4.43
CA VAL A 11 -7.81 3.57 -5.41
C VAL A 11 -6.83 4.16 -6.41
N VAL A 12 -5.72 3.46 -6.63
CA VAL A 12 -4.75 3.80 -7.67
C VAL A 12 -4.39 2.52 -8.41
N GLU A 13 -4.41 2.55 -9.73
CA GLU A 13 -4.13 1.38 -10.56
C GLU A 13 -3.03 1.66 -11.56
N ARG A 14 -2.29 0.62 -11.92
CA ARG A 14 -1.21 0.69 -12.91
C ARG A 14 -1.17 -0.57 -13.75
N GLU A 15 -0.92 -0.39 -15.05
CA GLU A 15 -0.55 -1.49 -15.94
C GLU A 15 0.98 -1.57 -15.95
N LEU A 16 1.51 -2.72 -15.54
CA LEU A 16 2.96 -2.93 -15.44
C LEU A 16 3.39 -3.98 -16.47
N PRO A 17 4.35 -3.67 -17.36
CA PRO A 17 4.81 -4.62 -18.37
C PRO A 17 5.81 -5.62 -17.78
N PHE A 18 5.45 -6.24 -16.66
CA PHE A 18 6.30 -7.20 -15.94
C PHE A 18 5.42 -8.33 -15.39
N PRO A 19 5.94 -9.57 -15.33
CA PRO A 19 5.13 -10.69 -14.84
C PRO A 19 4.80 -10.55 -13.35
N PRO A 20 3.68 -11.15 -12.90
CA PRO A 20 3.26 -11.05 -11.50
C PRO A 20 4.33 -11.48 -10.48
N GLU A 21 5.14 -12.48 -10.79
CA GLU A 21 6.21 -12.94 -9.90
C GLU A 21 7.23 -11.83 -9.63
N LYS A 22 7.56 -11.07 -10.66
CA LYS A 22 8.51 -9.96 -10.52
C LYS A 22 7.93 -8.83 -9.70
N VAL A 23 6.67 -8.48 -9.97
CA VAL A 23 5.95 -7.45 -9.20
C VAL A 23 5.84 -7.90 -7.75
N TRP A 24 5.48 -9.16 -7.51
CA TRP A 24 5.33 -9.70 -6.16
C TRP A 24 6.61 -9.58 -5.34
N ARG A 25 7.76 -9.87 -5.93
CA ARG A 25 9.05 -9.72 -5.25
C ARG A 25 9.25 -8.28 -4.77
N ALA A 26 8.94 -7.31 -5.60
CA ALA A 26 9.07 -5.90 -5.24
C ALA A 26 8.11 -5.48 -4.13
N LEU A 27 6.97 -6.16 -4.00
CA LEU A 27 5.99 -5.89 -2.95
C LEU A 27 6.32 -6.56 -1.61
N THR A 28 7.20 -7.57 -1.61
CA THR A 28 7.37 -8.43 -0.43
C THR A 28 8.79 -8.53 0.11
N GLN A 29 9.80 -8.13 -0.65
CA GLN A 29 11.19 -8.15 -0.18
C GLN A 29 11.57 -6.81 0.42
N GLN A 30 12.11 -6.84 1.65
CA GLN A 30 12.39 -5.63 2.43
C GLN A 30 13.27 -4.64 1.67
N HIS A 31 14.36 -5.10 1.06
CA HIS A 31 15.28 -4.19 0.37
C HIS A 31 14.65 -3.54 -0.86
N LEU A 32 13.70 -4.21 -1.51
CA LEU A 32 12.99 -3.63 -2.65
C LEU A 32 11.90 -2.67 -2.18
N LEU A 33 11.17 -3.01 -1.12
CA LEU A 33 10.19 -2.10 -0.52
C LEU A 33 10.82 -0.79 -0.08
N GLU A 34 12.03 -0.83 0.42
CA GLU A 34 12.74 0.39 0.85
C GLU A 34 12.98 1.34 -0.33
N GLU A 35 13.15 0.80 -1.53
CA GLU A 35 13.46 1.62 -2.70
C GLU A 35 12.26 2.34 -3.31
N TRP A 36 11.06 1.77 -3.20
CA TRP A 36 9.89 2.42 -3.79
C TRP A 36 8.86 2.88 -2.76
N LEU A 37 8.90 2.33 -1.57
CA LEU A 37 7.90 2.64 -0.54
C LEU A 37 8.55 3.35 0.64
N MET A 38 9.11 2.60 1.59
CA MET A 38 9.74 3.16 2.81
C MET A 38 10.65 2.13 3.44
N LYS A 39 11.51 2.59 4.35
CA LYS A 39 12.27 1.68 5.22
C LYS A 39 11.28 0.84 6.03
N ASN A 40 11.59 -0.44 6.24
CA ASN A 40 10.61 -1.37 6.78
C ASN A 40 11.28 -2.59 7.42
N ASP A 41 10.48 -3.30 8.22
CA ASP A 41 10.79 -4.63 8.74
C ASP A 41 9.72 -5.63 8.34
N PHE A 42 9.21 -5.51 7.13
CA PHE A 42 8.14 -6.32 6.57
C PHE A 42 8.53 -7.79 6.39
N GLN A 43 7.59 -8.69 6.66
CA GLN A 43 7.66 -10.10 6.27
C GLN A 43 6.29 -10.53 5.75
N PRO A 44 6.23 -11.33 4.68
CA PRO A 44 4.94 -11.73 4.09
C PRO A 44 4.31 -12.90 4.86
N VAL A 45 4.00 -12.65 6.12
CA VAL A 45 3.41 -13.64 7.03
C VAL A 45 2.20 -13.00 7.69
N VAL A 46 1.04 -13.64 7.59
CA VAL A 46 -0.20 -13.14 8.22
C VAL A 46 0.01 -13.01 9.72
N GLY A 47 -0.38 -11.87 10.25
CA GLY A 47 -0.22 -11.53 11.67
C GLY A 47 1.10 -10.85 12.01
N HIS A 48 2.06 -10.81 11.08
CA HIS A 48 3.32 -10.12 11.32
C HIS A 48 3.08 -8.62 11.45
N ARG A 49 3.57 -8.03 12.54
CA ARG A 49 3.52 -6.57 12.76
C ARG A 49 4.82 -5.95 12.31
N PHE A 50 4.70 -4.86 11.59
CA PHE A 50 5.87 -4.16 11.05
C PHE A 50 5.62 -2.65 11.05
N GLN A 51 6.70 -1.90 10.84
CA GLN A 51 6.63 -0.45 10.74
C GLN A 51 7.15 0.00 9.38
N LEU A 52 6.53 1.03 8.84
CA LEU A 52 7.04 1.76 7.69
C LEU A 52 7.54 3.11 8.18
N ARG A 53 8.78 3.46 7.82
CA ARG A 53 9.43 4.69 8.29
C ARG A 53 9.72 5.59 7.11
N GLY A 54 9.02 6.71 7.07
CA GLY A 54 9.17 7.68 6.00
C GLY A 54 10.34 8.63 6.23
N ASP A 55 10.86 9.17 5.13
CA ASP A 55 11.94 10.17 5.18
C ASP A 55 11.51 11.46 5.91
N TRP A 56 10.20 11.71 5.95
CA TRP A 56 9.61 12.86 6.66
C TRP A 56 9.58 12.67 8.18
N GLY A 57 10.12 11.55 8.70
CA GLY A 57 10.20 11.29 10.12
C GLY A 57 9.00 10.58 10.73
N GLY A 58 7.95 10.32 9.94
CA GLY A 58 6.77 9.62 10.43
C GLY A 58 6.94 8.12 10.41
N VAL A 59 6.19 7.45 11.30
CA VAL A 59 6.18 5.99 11.43
C VAL A 59 4.75 5.50 11.30
N LEU A 60 4.57 4.50 10.43
CA LEU A 60 3.28 3.84 10.25
C LEU A 60 3.32 2.47 10.92
N ASP A 61 2.29 2.16 11.69
CA ASP A 61 2.12 0.86 12.32
C ASP A 61 1.24 -0.02 11.44
N CYS A 62 1.74 -1.19 11.11
CA CYS A 62 1.09 -2.09 10.16
C CYS A 62 1.04 -3.52 10.68
N GLU A 63 0.06 -4.27 10.21
CA GLU A 63 -0.06 -5.70 10.46
C GLU A 63 -0.52 -6.39 9.18
N VAL A 64 0.14 -7.48 8.81
CA VAL A 64 -0.21 -8.25 7.62
C VAL A 64 -1.52 -9.00 7.86
N LEU A 65 -2.50 -8.79 6.99
CA LEU A 65 -3.83 -9.38 7.08
C LEU A 65 -4.03 -10.56 6.13
N ALA A 66 -3.48 -10.48 4.93
CA ALA A 66 -3.64 -11.52 3.91
C ALA A 66 -2.43 -11.58 3.01
N VAL A 67 -2.01 -12.79 2.67
CA VAL A 67 -0.92 -13.05 1.72
C VAL A 67 -1.35 -14.18 0.82
N GLU A 68 -1.57 -13.87 -0.45
CA GLU A 68 -1.83 -14.84 -1.52
C GLU A 68 -0.76 -14.63 -2.58
N PRO A 69 0.28 -15.47 -2.61
CA PRO A 69 1.43 -15.24 -3.47
C PRO A 69 1.05 -14.94 -4.92
N HIS A 70 1.64 -13.91 -5.47
CA HIS A 70 1.45 -13.41 -6.84
C HIS A 70 0.06 -12.86 -7.13
N ASN A 71 -0.81 -12.76 -6.12
CA ASN A 71 -2.21 -12.41 -6.33
C ASN A 71 -2.69 -11.28 -5.44
N LEU A 72 -2.50 -11.39 -4.11
CA LEU A 72 -3.05 -10.40 -3.18
C LEU A 72 -2.18 -10.25 -1.94
N LEU A 73 -1.99 -8.99 -1.53
CA LEU A 73 -1.31 -8.64 -0.29
C LEU A 73 -2.12 -7.56 0.41
N SER A 74 -2.47 -7.78 1.68
CA SER A 74 -3.21 -6.79 2.45
C SER A 74 -2.59 -6.60 3.82
N TYR A 75 -2.50 -5.36 4.27
CA TYR A 75 -2.00 -5.01 5.59
C TYR A 75 -2.62 -3.71 6.08
N THR A 76 -2.65 -3.53 7.40
CA THR A 76 -3.11 -2.28 7.97
C THR A 76 -2.07 -1.18 7.72
N TRP A 77 -2.56 0.05 7.63
CA TRP A 77 -1.74 1.23 7.40
C TRP A 77 -2.25 2.30 8.34
N ASN A 78 -1.65 2.33 9.53
CA ASN A 78 -2.13 3.18 10.62
C ASN A 78 -1.09 4.25 10.94
N PHE A 79 -1.56 5.48 10.99
CA PHE A 79 -0.74 6.60 11.43
C PHE A 79 -1.34 7.13 12.73
N PRO A 80 -0.83 6.68 13.90
CA PRO A 80 -1.33 7.18 15.17
C PRO A 80 -1.05 8.66 15.35
N HIS A 81 -2.04 9.42 15.80
CA HIS A 81 -1.89 10.84 16.03
C HIS A 81 -2.87 11.29 17.11
N ASP A 82 -2.45 12.26 17.92
CA ASP A 82 -3.30 12.78 19.00
C ASP A 82 -4.52 13.54 18.46
N ASP A 83 -4.34 14.21 17.30
CA ASP A 83 -5.45 14.90 16.65
C ASP A 83 -6.23 13.91 15.79
N PRO A 84 -7.55 13.74 16.06
CA PRO A 84 -8.38 12.81 15.27
C PRO A 84 -8.40 13.11 13.77
N ALA A 85 -8.16 14.35 13.35
CA ALA A 85 -8.11 14.70 11.93
C ALA A 85 -6.95 14.02 11.21
N TYR A 86 -5.88 13.67 11.94
CA TYR A 86 -4.68 13.05 11.37
C TYR A 86 -4.48 11.60 11.83
N ASP A 87 -5.26 11.12 12.81
CA ASP A 87 -5.18 9.73 13.27
C ASP A 87 -5.89 8.85 12.25
N THR A 88 -5.11 8.18 11.38
CA THR A 88 -5.67 7.33 10.33
C THR A 88 -5.51 5.86 10.67
N ARG A 89 -6.58 5.10 10.46
CA ARG A 89 -6.62 3.65 10.65
C ARG A 89 -7.22 3.06 9.39
N THR A 90 -6.35 2.57 8.51
CA THR A 90 -6.75 2.15 7.18
C THR A 90 -6.20 0.77 6.86
N VAL A 91 -6.72 0.17 5.81
CA VAL A 91 -6.25 -1.10 5.27
C VAL A 91 -5.86 -0.89 3.82
N VAL A 92 -4.63 -1.28 3.50
CA VAL A 92 -4.13 -1.29 2.13
C VAL A 92 -4.26 -2.69 1.57
N THR A 93 -4.80 -2.82 0.38
CA THR A 93 -4.89 -4.07 -0.36
C THR A 93 -4.30 -3.88 -1.74
N LEU A 94 -3.32 -4.71 -2.07
CA LEU A 94 -2.66 -4.73 -3.37
C LEU A 94 -3.08 -6.00 -4.08
N THR A 95 -3.72 -5.86 -5.23
CA THR A 95 -4.20 -6.99 -6.02
C THR A 95 -3.48 -7.02 -7.36
N LEU A 96 -2.95 -8.18 -7.73
CA LEU A 96 -2.25 -8.39 -8.99
C LEU A 96 -3.08 -9.30 -9.86
N SER A 97 -3.32 -8.87 -11.10
CA SER A 97 -4.04 -9.66 -12.11
C SER A 97 -3.16 -9.78 -13.35
N PRO A 98 -2.88 -11.01 -13.81
CA PRO A 98 -2.07 -11.16 -15.02
C PRO A 98 -2.81 -10.62 -16.23
N THR A 99 -2.05 -9.96 -17.13
CA THR A 99 -2.56 -9.43 -18.37
C THR A 99 -1.72 -9.95 -19.53
N ALA A 100 -2.17 -9.72 -20.75
CA ALA A 100 -1.41 -10.12 -21.93
C ALA A 100 -0.02 -9.51 -21.99
N LYS A 101 0.18 -8.33 -21.38
CA LYS A 101 1.45 -7.61 -21.40
C LYS A 101 2.21 -7.66 -20.09
N GLY A 102 1.63 -8.19 -19.02
CA GLY A 102 2.28 -8.25 -17.73
C GLY A 102 1.31 -8.37 -16.57
N THR A 103 1.18 -7.31 -15.79
CA THR A 103 0.38 -7.32 -14.57
C THR A 103 -0.45 -6.04 -14.45
N HIS A 104 -1.71 -6.18 -14.11
CA HIS A 104 -2.53 -5.07 -13.64
C HIS A 104 -2.43 -5.03 -12.12
N LEU A 105 -1.94 -3.92 -11.58
CA LEU A 105 -1.82 -3.72 -10.14
C LEU A 105 -2.88 -2.73 -9.68
N ARG A 106 -3.68 -3.13 -8.70
CA ARG A 106 -4.69 -2.28 -8.09
C ARG A 106 -4.35 -2.12 -6.61
N MET A 107 -4.21 -0.87 -6.17
CA MET A 107 -4.07 -0.52 -4.76
C MET A 107 -5.39 0.06 -4.26
N GLU A 108 -5.87 -0.47 -3.12
CA GLU A 108 -6.98 0.13 -2.38
C GLU A 108 -6.51 0.48 -0.98
N GLN A 109 -6.84 1.68 -0.53
CA GLN A 109 -6.65 2.04 0.87
C GLN A 109 -7.99 2.50 1.43
N ALA A 110 -8.58 1.66 2.28
CA ALA A 110 -9.92 1.84 2.81
C ALA A 110 -9.87 2.22 4.28
N GLY A 111 -10.88 2.96 4.74
CA GLY A 111 -11.04 3.30 6.15
C GLY A 111 -10.85 4.76 6.49
N PHE A 112 -10.58 5.61 5.52
CA PHE A 112 -10.55 7.06 5.78
C PHE A 112 -11.94 7.51 6.19
N ARG A 113 -12.01 8.25 7.29
CA ARG A 113 -13.28 8.84 7.70
C ARG A 113 -13.63 10.02 6.78
N LYS A 114 -14.89 10.31 6.67
CA LYS A 114 -15.41 11.38 5.80
C LYS A 114 -14.77 12.73 6.10
N GLU A 115 -14.43 13.00 7.37
CA GLU A 115 -13.78 14.23 7.82
C GLU A 115 -12.31 14.31 7.46
N GLN A 116 -11.71 13.21 7.03
CA GLN A 116 -10.28 13.10 6.73
C GLN A 116 -9.97 13.29 5.24
N LYS A 117 -10.61 14.27 4.63
CA LYS A 117 -10.46 14.50 3.19
C LYS A 117 -9.03 14.81 2.77
N GLN A 118 -8.27 15.51 3.61
CA GLN A 118 -6.87 15.82 3.31
C GLN A 118 -6.01 14.56 3.33
N ALA A 119 -6.20 13.71 4.34
CA ALA A 119 -5.48 12.44 4.43
C ALA A 119 -5.83 11.54 3.25
N TYR A 120 -7.10 11.48 2.87
CA TYR A 120 -7.58 10.72 1.72
C TYR A 120 -6.94 11.20 0.42
N GLY A 121 -6.99 12.51 0.17
CA GLY A 121 -6.39 13.10 -1.05
C GLY A 121 -4.89 12.94 -1.07
N GLY A 122 -4.23 13.10 0.08
CA GLY A 122 -2.79 12.88 0.21
C GLY A 122 -2.39 11.43 -0.05
N ALA A 123 -3.22 10.48 0.38
CA ALA A 123 -2.98 9.06 0.13
C ALA A 123 -3.05 8.75 -1.37
N LYS A 124 -4.03 9.28 -2.08
CA LYS A 124 -4.13 9.06 -3.53
C LYS A 124 -2.91 9.61 -4.25
N ALA A 125 -2.51 10.84 -3.93
CA ALA A 125 -1.33 11.46 -4.53
C ALA A 125 -0.05 10.71 -4.16
N GLY A 126 0.09 10.32 -2.90
CA GLY A 126 1.26 9.57 -2.41
C GLY A 126 1.39 8.21 -3.08
N TRP A 127 0.29 7.46 -3.19
CA TRP A 127 0.32 6.15 -3.85
C TRP A 127 0.62 6.27 -5.34
N ALA A 128 0.14 7.31 -6.01
CA ALA A 128 0.50 7.54 -7.40
C ALA A 128 2.01 7.70 -7.55
N GLN A 129 2.66 8.42 -6.63
CA GLN A 129 4.11 8.57 -6.61
C GLN A 129 4.83 7.26 -6.26
N PHE A 130 4.35 6.52 -5.25
CA PHE A 130 4.92 5.24 -4.88
C PHE A 130 4.88 4.25 -6.05
N LEU A 131 3.75 4.16 -6.74
CA LEU A 131 3.62 3.22 -7.86
C LEU A 131 4.47 3.64 -9.07
N THR A 132 4.70 4.93 -9.26
CA THR A 132 5.65 5.41 -10.27
C THR A 132 7.08 4.95 -9.91
N LYS A 133 7.47 5.05 -8.64
CA LYS A 133 8.78 4.56 -8.18
C LYS A 133 8.89 3.04 -8.32
N LEU A 134 7.81 2.32 -8.03
CA LEU A 134 7.76 0.88 -8.22
C LEU A 134 8.03 0.50 -9.68
N GLU A 135 7.37 1.19 -10.61
CA GLU A 135 7.57 0.95 -12.04
C GLU A 135 9.02 1.22 -12.45
N GLN A 136 9.61 2.29 -11.95
CA GLN A 136 11.02 2.61 -12.20
C GLN A 136 11.95 1.53 -11.66
N LEU A 137 11.67 1.03 -10.45
CA LEU A 137 12.45 -0.06 -9.85
C LEU A 137 12.37 -1.32 -10.70
N LEU A 138 11.17 -1.71 -11.11
CA LEU A 138 10.97 -2.91 -11.93
C LEU A 138 11.71 -2.81 -13.28
N THR A 139 11.77 -1.60 -13.84
CA THR A 139 12.50 -1.36 -15.09
C THR A 139 14.00 -1.54 -14.89
N ARG A 140 14.56 -1.08 -13.76
CA ARG A 140 15.98 -1.22 -13.45
C ARG A 140 16.37 -2.67 -13.13
N GLU A 141 15.49 -3.40 -12.45
CA GLU A 141 15.73 -4.80 -12.05
C GLU A 141 15.64 -5.77 -13.24
N GLY A 142 15.13 -5.27 -14.33
CA GLY A 142 14.87 -5.98 -15.54
C GLY A 142 15.78 -6.85 -16.12
#